data_d19e38aeb96a8b869748a40abd58234c
#
_entry.id   d19e38aeb96a8b869748a40abd58234c
#
_cell.length_a   1.000
_cell.length_b   1.000
_cell.length_c   1.000
_cell.angle_alpha   90.00
_cell.angle_beta   90.00
_cell.angle_gamma   90.00
#
_symmetry.space_group_name_H-M   'P 1'
#
loop_
_entity.id
_entity.type
_entity.pdbx_description
1 polymer ?
#
loop_
_entity_poly.entity_id
_entity_poly.type
_entity_poly.pdbx_seq_one_letter_code
_entity_poly.pdbx_strand_id
1 'polypeptide(L)'
;MNSPSRRAGPPTLDWGVGHYEHTAARFLPIAERVVDRAVLASGERVVDVGTGTGNAALLAAAGGATVTGVDPAERLLDVARAHAAERDLDATFVAGEAAALPLPDAGADVVLSVFGVIFAPDAPAAAAELARVTAPDGRIVVTAWIPTGAISTMYRIARETVQGALGAAAGPPPFAWHDRGALAGLLEPHGFRVTAEEHEIAFTDASPAAFLETEQAHHPLAIAGRAVLEPRGEHPALAERMLAVLEAANEDPDAFRVTSRYIVAEARR
;
A
#
# COMPACT_ATOMS: atom_id res chain seq x y z
N MET A 1 17.29 -39.27 -9.99
CA MET A 1 16.08 -38.62 -9.46
C MET A 1 16.24 -37.12 -9.69
N ASN A 2 15.58 -36.58 -10.73
CA ASN A 2 15.62 -35.16 -11.04
C ASN A 2 14.61 -34.42 -10.12
N SER A 3 15.14 -33.57 -9.27
CA SER A 3 14.29 -32.62 -8.51
C SER A 3 13.63 -31.66 -9.51
N PRO A 4 12.32 -31.40 -9.40
CA PRO A 4 11.66 -30.41 -10.25
C PRO A 4 12.23 -29.02 -9.91
N SER A 5 12.81 -28.35 -10.89
CA SER A 5 13.19 -26.94 -10.79
C SER A 5 11.94 -26.15 -10.40
N ARG A 6 11.95 -25.51 -9.22
CA ARG A 6 10.97 -24.47 -8.87
C ARG A 6 11.02 -23.43 -9.99
N ARG A 7 9.95 -23.30 -10.76
CA ARG A 7 9.77 -22.15 -11.65
C ARG A 7 9.80 -20.92 -10.75
N ALA A 8 10.80 -20.06 -10.98
CA ALA A 8 10.81 -18.74 -10.34
C ALA A 8 9.49 -18.05 -10.71
N GLY A 9 8.73 -17.63 -9.70
CA GLY A 9 7.57 -16.77 -9.89
C GLY A 9 7.99 -15.45 -10.58
N PRO A 10 7.04 -14.67 -11.09
CA PRO A 10 7.35 -13.34 -11.61
C PRO A 10 8.13 -12.57 -10.53
N PRO A 11 9.11 -11.73 -10.93
CA PRO A 11 9.87 -10.95 -9.98
C PRO A 11 8.90 -10.12 -9.14
N THR A 12 8.96 -10.28 -7.82
CA THR A 12 8.23 -9.43 -6.88
C THR A 12 8.77 -8.01 -7.02
N LEU A 13 7.86 -7.03 -7.00
CA LEU A 13 8.23 -5.63 -7.01
C LEU A 13 9.07 -5.33 -5.76
N ASP A 14 10.25 -4.76 -5.96
CA ASP A 14 11.08 -4.28 -4.86
C ASP A 14 10.65 -2.87 -4.45
N TRP A 15 9.91 -2.77 -3.34
CA TRP A 15 9.49 -1.50 -2.76
C TRP A 15 10.64 -0.70 -2.15
N GLY A 16 11.79 -1.32 -1.98
CA GLY A 16 13.02 -0.66 -1.50
C GLY A 16 13.71 0.21 -2.53
N VAL A 17 13.37 0.12 -3.84
CA VAL A 17 13.98 0.98 -4.85
C VAL A 17 13.42 2.40 -4.82
N GLY A 18 14.23 3.38 -5.23
CA GLY A 18 13.87 4.79 -5.26
C GLY A 18 13.75 5.40 -3.86
N HIS A 19 12.88 6.40 -3.76
CA HIS A 19 12.66 7.17 -2.54
C HIS A 19 11.15 7.24 -2.23
N TYR A 20 10.58 6.08 -1.86
CA TYR A 20 9.15 5.97 -1.54
C TYR A 20 8.71 6.95 -0.44
N GLU A 21 9.63 7.44 0.37
CA GLU A 21 9.42 8.43 1.43
C GLU A 21 8.66 9.67 0.93
N HIS A 22 8.93 10.11 -0.32
CA HIS A 22 8.20 11.22 -0.94
C HIS A 22 6.71 10.91 -1.13
N THR A 23 6.39 9.69 -1.55
CA THR A 23 5.01 9.23 -1.68
C THR A 23 4.37 9.00 -0.32
N ALA A 24 5.10 8.35 0.61
CA ALA A 24 4.63 8.06 1.96
C ALA A 24 4.25 9.33 2.74
N ALA A 25 5.01 10.42 2.58
CA ALA A 25 4.71 11.70 3.23
C ALA A 25 3.33 12.25 2.86
N ARG A 26 2.87 12.03 1.61
CA ARG A 26 1.53 12.44 1.14
C ARG A 26 0.41 11.66 1.83
N PHE A 27 0.69 10.46 2.34
CA PHE A 27 -0.29 9.57 2.96
C PHE A 27 -0.39 9.73 4.48
N LEU A 28 0.37 10.65 5.08
CA LEU A 28 0.28 10.91 6.52
C LEU A 28 -1.16 11.23 6.98
N PRO A 29 -1.94 12.09 6.31
CA PRO A 29 -3.34 12.35 6.71
C PRO A 29 -4.25 11.12 6.64
N ILE A 30 -3.92 10.15 5.77
CA ILE A 30 -4.65 8.89 5.68
C ILE A 30 -4.26 7.97 6.85
N ALA A 31 -2.97 7.91 7.19
CA ALA A 31 -2.50 7.17 8.36
C ALA A 31 -3.12 7.71 9.67
N GLU A 32 -3.21 9.02 9.83
CA GLU A 32 -3.92 9.67 10.94
C GLU A 32 -5.38 9.20 11.01
N ARG A 33 -6.10 9.24 9.90
CA ARG A 33 -7.51 8.79 9.82
C ARG A 33 -7.66 7.30 10.16
N VAL A 34 -6.71 6.45 9.75
CA VAL A 34 -6.72 5.02 10.08
C VAL A 34 -6.52 4.79 11.57
N VAL A 35 -5.57 5.49 12.18
CA VAL A 35 -5.31 5.42 13.62
C VAL A 35 -6.51 5.96 14.42
N ASP A 36 -7.09 7.07 14.00
CA ASP A 36 -8.32 7.62 14.60
C ASP A 36 -9.49 6.63 14.49
N ARG A 37 -9.68 6.02 13.32
CA ARG A 37 -10.73 5.01 13.11
C ARG A 37 -10.51 3.78 13.97
N ALA A 38 -9.26 3.40 14.20
CA ALA A 38 -8.92 2.27 15.05
C ALA A 38 -9.27 2.51 16.52
N VAL A 39 -9.38 3.76 16.98
CA VAL A 39 -9.68 4.14 18.39
C VAL A 39 -8.74 3.40 19.35
N LEU A 40 -7.45 3.65 19.22
CA LEU A 40 -6.44 2.94 19.99
C LEU A 40 -6.51 3.30 21.48
N ALA A 41 -6.38 2.27 22.32
CA ALA A 41 -6.15 2.44 23.75
C ALA A 41 -4.64 2.31 24.07
N SER A 42 -4.18 3.03 25.09
CA SER A 42 -2.81 2.91 25.56
C SER A 42 -2.51 1.47 26.00
N GLY A 43 -1.38 0.93 25.56
CA GLY A 43 -0.93 -0.44 25.85
C GLY A 43 -1.50 -1.51 24.92
N GLU A 44 -2.41 -1.17 23.99
CA GLU A 44 -2.83 -2.13 22.96
C GLU A 44 -1.64 -2.55 22.07
N ARG A 45 -1.65 -3.82 21.69
CA ARG A 45 -0.68 -4.39 20.73
C ARG A 45 -1.17 -4.10 19.33
N VAL A 46 -0.43 -3.29 18.60
CA VAL A 46 -0.75 -2.88 17.23
C VAL A 46 0.23 -3.52 16.25
N VAL A 47 -0.29 -4.11 15.20
CA VAL A 47 0.49 -4.58 14.05
C VAL A 47 0.14 -3.73 12.84
N ASP A 48 1.15 -3.13 12.18
CA ASP A 48 1.00 -2.36 10.94
C ASP A 48 1.60 -3.16 9.77
N VAL A 49 0.74 -3.69 8.88
CA VAL A 49 1.10 -4.58 7.78
C VAL A 49 1.31 -3.79 6.48
N GLY A 50 2.48 -3.93 5.88
CA GLY A 50 2.95 -3.06 4.83
C GLY A 50 3.26 -1.67 5.39
N THR A 51 3.97 -1.64 6.53
CA THR A 51 4.23 -0.43 7.32
C THR A 51 5.04 0.63 6.55
N GLY A 52 5.80 0.21 5.53
CA GLY A 52 6.66 1.09 4.76
C GLY A 52 7.62 1.89 5.65
N THR A 53 7.53 3.21 5.59
CA THR A 53 8.32 4.13 6.41
C THR A 53 7.76 4.39 7.80
N GLY A 54 6.72 3.63 8.22
CA GLY A 54 6.19 3.62 9.57
C GLY A 54 5.11 4.65 9.87
N ASN A 55 4.45 5.26 8.90
CA ASN A 55 3.49 6.34 9.16
C ASN A 55 2.42 5.97 10.20
N ALA A 56 1.68 4.89 10.01
CA ALA A 56 0.63 4.47 10.95
C ALA A 56 1.22 3.87 12.24
N ALA A 57 2.30 3.08 12.10
CA ALA A 57 3.01 2.50 13.24
C ALA A 57 3.49 3.56 14.23
N LEU A 58 4.13 4.63 13.74
CA LEU A 58 4.67 5.70 14.59
C LEU A 58 3.57 6.56 15.23
N LEU A 59 2.46 6.79 14.53
CA LEU A 59 1.28 7.45 15.11
C LEU A 59 0.68 6.61 16.23
N ALA A 60 0.56 5.30 16.02
CA ALA A 60 0.07 4.38 17.06
C ALA A 60 1.00 4.33 18.27
N ALA A 61 2.32 4.27 18.05
CA ALA A 61 3.32 4.30 19.12
C ALA A 61 3.28 5.61 19.91
N ALA A 62 3.13 6.76 19.24
CA ALA A 62 2.97 8.05 19.88
C ALA A 62 1.68 8.13 20.73
N GLY A 63 0.65 7.37 20.37
CA GLY A 63 -0.57 7.18 21.15
C GLY A 63 -0.43 6.21 22.35
N GLY A 64 0.75 5.65 22.58
CA GLY A 64 1.05 4.75 23.69
C GLY A 64 0.74 3.27 23.42
N ALA A 65 0.57 2.86 22.17
CA ALA A 65 0.44 1.46 21.78
C ALA A 65 1.82 0.76 21.76
N THR A 66 1.81 -0.57 21.94
CA THR A 66 2.99 -1.42 21.67
C THR A 66 2.94 -1.86 20.20
N VAL A 67 3.88 -1.39 19.37
CA VAL A 67 3.75 -1.48 17.92
C VAL A 67 4.76 -2.43 17.28
N THR A 68 4.30 -3.25 16.35
CA THR A 68 5.15 -3.98 15.42
C THR A 68 4.74 -3.63 13.97
N GLY A 69 5.65 -2.99 13.23
CA GLY A 69 5.52 -2.78 11.79
C GLY A 69 6.12 -3.95 11.00
N VAL A 70 5.41 -4.43 9.99
CA VAL A 70 5.86 -5.50 9.09
C VAL A 70 5.88 -5.01 7.65
N ASP A 71 7.00 -5.20 6.95
CA ASP A 71 7.15 -4.85 5.53
C ASP A 71 8.18 -5.77 4.86
N PRO A 72 8.03 -6.15 3.58
CA PRO A 72 9.04 -6.92 2.88
C PRO A 72 10.30 -6.12 2.52
N ALA A 73 10.22 -4.78 2.45
CA ALA A 73 11.31 -3.91 2.02
C ALA A 73 12.17 -3.43 3.20
N GLU A 74 13.30 -4.12 3.45
CA GLU A 74 14.21 -3.81 4.57
C GLU A 74 14.66 -2.34 4.56
N ARG A 75 14.90 -1.75 3.38
CA ARG A 75 15.26 -0.32 3.28
C ARG A 75 14.17 0.60 3.86
N LEU A 76 12.90 0.27 3.66
CA LEU A 76 11.80 1.06 4.23
C LEU A 76 11.71 0.88 5.74
N LEU A 77 11.97 -0.34 6.23
CA LEU A 77 12.05 -0.61 7.67
C LEU A 77 13.20 0.16 8.33
N ASP A 78 14.34 0.31 7.65
CA ASP A 78 15.43 1.14 8.16
C ASP A 78 15.03 2.61 8.30
N VAL A 79 14.28 3.15 7.35
CA VAL A 79 13.71 4.50 7.45
C VAL A 79 12.72 4.58 8.62
N ALA A 80 11.85 3.57 8.78
CA ALA A 80 10.90 3.53 9.90
C ALA A 80 11.60 3.48 11.26
N ARG A 81 12.67 2.68 11.38
CA ARG A 81 13.51 2.62 12.60
C ARG A 81 14.19 3.97 12.89
N ALA A 82 14.70 4.65 11.87
CA ALA A 82 15.29 5.98 12.02
C ALA A 82 14.26 7.00 12.51
N HIS A 83 13.07 7.01 11.91
CA HIS A 83 11.98 7.90 12.33
C HIS A 83 11.48 7.61 13.76
N ALA A 84 11.47 6.35 14.19
CA ALA A 84 11.14 5.97 15.56
C ALA A 84 12.19 6.51 16.55
N ALA A 85 13.47 6.32 16.24
CA ALA A 85 14.58 6.80 17.05
C ALA A 85 14.61 8.34 17.17
N GLU A 86 14.38 9.06 16.07
CA GLU A 86 14.32 10.53 16.05
C GLU A 86 13.20 11.09 16.95
N ARG A 87 12.13 10.32 17.17
CA ARG A 87 10.95 10.73 17.93
C ARG A 87 10.90 10.10 19.33
N ASP A 88 11.92 9.31 19.72
CA ASP A 88 11.98 8.55 20.97
C ASP A 88 10.74 7.66 21.15
N LEU A 89 10.33 6.95 20.09
CA LEU A 89 9.19 6.05 20.07
C LEU A 89 9.63 4.59 20.14
N ASP A 90 8.98 3.81 21.01
CA ASP A 90 9.20 2.37 21.11
C ASP A 90 8.32 1.63 20.08
N ALA A 91 8.90 1.30 18.93
CA ALA A 91 8.27 0.52 17.89
C ALA A 91 9.26 -0.48 17.29
N THR A 92 8.81 -1.71 17.08
CA THR A 92 9.59 -2.78 16.46
C THR A 92 9.25 -2.89 14.99
N PHE A 93 10.26 -3.09 14.13
CA PHE A 93 10.07 -3.25 12.69
C PHE A 93 10.75 -4.53 12.21
N VAL A 94 9.97 -5.42 11.56
CA VAL A 94 10.41 -6.76 11.14
C VAL A 94 10.10 -7.00 9.66
N ALA A 95 11.01 -7.68 8.97
CA ALA A 95 10.78 -8.08 7.59
C ALA A 95 9.74 -9.21 7.52
N GLY A 96 8.77 -9.09 6.59
CA GLY A 96 7.74 -10.10 6.40
C GLY A 96 6.76 -9.75 5.30
N GLU A 97 6.10 -10.77 4.78
CA GLU A 97 5.08 -10.67 3.74
C GLU A 97 3.69 -10.70 4.36
N ALA A 98 2.74 -9.94 3.79
CA ALA A 98 1.36 -9.90 4.29
C ALA A 98 0.66 -11.28 4.28
N ALA A 99 1.07 -12.17 3.35
CA ALA A 99 0.54 -13.53 3.24
C ALA A 99 1.26 -14.56 4.14
N ALA A 100 2.27 -14.14 4.91
CA ALA A 100 3.05 -14.99 5.82
C ALA A 100 3.68 -14.12 6.92
N LEU A 101 2.86 -13.59 7.81
CA LEU A 101 3.31 -12.68 8.87
C LEU A 101 4.16 -13.42 9.91
N PRO A 102 5.38 -12.92 10.24
CA PRO A 102 6.28 -13.54 11.22
C PRO A 102 5.83 -13.23 12.66
N LEU A 103 4.54 -13.39 12.94
CA LEU A 103 3.90 -13.00 14.19
C LEU A 103 3.05 -14.17 14.73
N PRO A 104 2.89 -14.29 16.07
CA PRO A 104 2.06 -15.31 16.67
C PRO A 104 0.57 -15.10 16.40
N ASP A 105 -0.20 -16.19 16.50
CA ASP A 105 -1.65 -16.16 16.49
C ASP A 105 -2.19 -15.28 17.63
N ALA A 106 -3.23 -14.51 17.37
CA ALA A 106 -3.86 -13.61 18.33
C ALA A 106 -2.87 -12.65 19.04
N GLY A 107 -1.78 -12.31 18.36
CA GLY A 107 -0.71 -11.46 18.87
C GLY A 107 -1.03 -9.97 18.87
N ALA A 108 -2.07 -9.53 18.15
CA ALA A 108 -2.43 -8.12 17.97
C ALA A 108 -3.86 -7.85 18.42
N ASP A 109 -4.06 -6.78 19.18
CA ASP A 109 -5.37 -6.26 19.52
C ASP A 109 -5.92 -5.42 18.34
N VAL A 110 -5.02 -4.81 17.58
CA VAL A 110 -5.35 -4.03 16.38
C VAL A 110 -4.38 -4.37 15.25
N VAL A 111 -4.91 -4.59 14.06
CA VAL A 111 -4.13 -4.73 12.82
C VAL A 111 -4.46 -3.56 11.90
N LEU A 112 -3.45 -2.84 11.47
CA LEU A 112 -3.54 -1.72 10.53
C LEU A 112 -2.90 -2.11 9.19
N SER A 113 -3.39 -1.54 8.08
CA SER A 113 -2.67 -1.55 6.81
C SER A 113 -3.09 -0.36 5.95
N VAL A 114 -2.18 0.60 5.81
CA VAL A 114 -2.40 1.80 4.98
C VAL A 114 -1.84 1.55 3.59
N PHE A 115 -2.69 1.11 2.66
CA PHE A 115 -2.35 0.73 1.28
C PHE A 115 -1.28 -0.35 1.14
N GLY A 116 -0.92 -1.07 2.21
CA GLY A 116 0.10 -2.12 2.17
C GLY A 116 -0.45 -3.43 1.66
N VAL A 117 -1.47 -3.97 2.33
CA VAL A 117 -2.04 -5.30 2.03
C VAL A 117 -2.62 -5.44 0.63
N ILE A 118 -3.00 -4.34 -0.01
CA ILE A 118 -3.56 -4.33 -1.37
C ILE A 118 -2.56 -4.81 -2.45
N PHE A 119 -1.28 -4.82 -2.13
CA PHE A 119 -0.22 -5.30 -3.00
C PHE A 119 0.15 -6.78 -2.76
N ALA A 120 -0.48 -7.44 -1.80
CA ALA A 120 -0.27 -8.87 -1.56
C ALA A 120 -0.71 -9.68 -2.79
N PRO A 121 0.18 -10.55 -3.33
CA PRO A 121 -0.14 -11.35 -4.52
C PRO A 121 -1.29 -12.34 -4.31
N ASP A 122 -1.45 -12.80 -3.06
CA ASP A 122 -2.49 -13.73 -2.62
C ASP A 122 -3.37 -13.05 -1.56
N ALA A 123 -4.45 -12.43 -2.01
CA ALA A 123 -5.36 -11.70 -1.12
C ALA A 123 -6.07 -12.62 -0.10
N PRO A 124 -6.54 -13.83 -0.45
CA PRO A 124 -7.04 -14.80 0.53
C PRO A 124 -6.02 -15.15 1.62
N ALA A 125 -4.77 -15.44 1.24
CA ALA A 125 -3.73 -15.77 2.22
C ALA A 125 -3.41 -14.57 3.12
N ALA A 126 -3.31 -13.36 2.55
CA ALA A 126 -3.12 -12.14 3.32
C ALA A 126 -4.26 -11.89 4.31
N ALA A 127 -5.52 -12.02 3.88
CA ALA A 127 -6.68 -11.86 4.76
C ALA A 127 -6.70 -12.90 5.89
N ALA A 128 -6.33 -14.17 5.59
CA ALA A 128 -6.21 -15.21 6.60
C ALA A 128 -5.13 -14.88 7.64
N GLU A 129 -4.00 -14.34 7.22
CA GLU A 129 -2.93 -13.90 8.12
C GLU A 129 -3.35 -12.70 8.99
N LEU A 130 -3.99 -11.66 8.39
CA LEU A 130 -4.58 -10.57 9.18
C LEU A 130 -5.51 -11.11 10.25
N ALA A 131 -6.39 -12.05 9.88
CA ALA A 131 -7.34 -12.67 10.81
C ALA A 131 -6.65 -13.54 11.87
N ARG A 132 -5.60 -14.29 11.51
CA ARG A 132 -4.84 -15.16 12.41
C ARG A 132 -4.13 -14.38 13.51
N VAL A 133 -3.47 -13.29 13.13
CA VAL A 133 -2.70 -12.48 14.10
C VAL A 133 -3.59 -11.60 14.97
N THR A 134 -4.84 -11.34 14.57
CA THR A 134 -5.79 -10.53 15.34
C THR A 134 -6.40 -11.32 16.50
N ALA A 135 -6.34 -10.76 17.70
CA ALA A 135 -6.93 -11.31 18.92
C ALA A 135 -8.46 -11.49 18.81
N PRO A 136 -9.10 -12.36 19.63
CA PRO A 136 -10.54 -12.63 19.55
C PRO A 136 -11.43 -11.39 19.58
N ASP A 137 -11.10 -10.39 20.40
CA ASP A 137 -11.84 -9.12 20.51
C ASP A 137 -11.17 -7.99 19.73
N GLY A 138 -10.21 -8.34 18.88
CA GLY A 138 -9.43 -7.39 18.11
C GLY A 138 -10.15 -6.86 16.86
N ARG A 139 -9.51 -5.91 16.21
CA ARG A 139 -10.02 -5.26 14.99
C ARG A 139 -8.94 -5.09 13.93
N ILE A 140 -9.38 -5.03 12.68
CA ILE A 140 -8.52 -4.81 11.52
C ILE A 140 -9.00 -3.52 10.85
N VAL A 141 -8.09 -2.59 10.53
CA VAL A 141 -8.40 -1.38 9.76
C VAL A 141 -7.47 -1.32 8.56
N VAL A 142 -8.05 -1.34 7.36
CA VAL A 142 -7.29 -1.30 6.10
C VAL A 142 -7.78 -0.20 5.19
N THR A 143 -6.90 0.28 4.31
CA THR A 143 -7.28 1.18 3.23
C THR A 143 -7.03 0.57 1.88
N ALA A 144 -7.87 0.95 0.91
CA ALA A 144 -7.72 0.53 -0.48
C ALA A 144 -8.19 1.64 -1.43
N TRP A 145 -7.47 1.79 -2.54
CA TRP A 145 -7.85 2.73 -3.60
C TRP A 145 -9.12 2.30 -4.31
N ILE A 146 -10.04 3.23 -4.50
CA ILE A 146 -11.12 3.06 -5.48
C ILE A 146 -10.53 3.32 -6.86
N PRO A 147 -10.59 2.36 -7.81
CA PRO A 147 -9.82 2.42 -9.05
C PRO A 147 -10.45 3.36 -10.10
N THR A 148 -10.68 4.61 -9.70
CA THR A 148 -11.25 5.69 -10.53
C THR A 148 -10.34 6.92 -10.52
N GLY A 149 -10.57 7.84 -11.45
CA GLY A 149 -9.82 9.10 -11.55
C GLY A 149 -8.47 9.00 -12.25
N ALA A 150 -7.76 10.12 -12.28
CA ALA A 150 -6.54 10.29 -13.07
C ALA A 150 -5.38 9.40 -12.58
N ILE A 151 -5.13 9.38 -11.28
CA ILE A 151 -4.03 8.60 -10.70
C ILE A 151 -4.20 7.11 -10.98
N SER A 152 -5.41 6.57 -10.76
CA SER A 152 -5.70 5.17 -11.06
C SER A 152 -5.57 4.85 -12.55
N THR A 153 -6.03 5.75 -13.42
CA THR A 153 -5.90 5.62 -14.88
C THR A 153 -4.44 5.63 -15.31
N MET A 154 -3.63 6.53 -14.75
CA MET A 154 -2.20 6.64 -15.02
C MET A 154 -1.47 5.32 -14.66
N TYR A 155 -1.66 4.78 -13.47
CA TYR A 155 -1.03 3.52 -13.06
C TYR A 155 -1.54 2.31 -13.84
N ARG A 156 -2.82 2.30 -14.25
CA ARG A 156 -3.37 1.24 -15.10
C ARG A 156 -2.71 1.26 -16.49
N ILE A 157 -2.57 2.41 -17.12
CA ILE A 157 -1.88 2.56 -18.42
C ILE A 157 -0.42 2.11 -18.31
N ALA A 158 0.29 2.51 -17.24
CA ALA A 158 1.66 2.08 -17.01
C ALA A 158 1.78 0.56 -16.89
N ARG A 159 0.94 -0.06 -16.06
CA ARG A 159 0.91 -1.51 -15.88
C ARG A 159 0.63 -2.25 -17.19
N GLU A 160 -0.38 -1.84 -17.95
CA GLU A 160 -0.77 -2.46 -19.22
C GLU A 160 0.37 -2.35 -20.25
N THR A 161 1.04 -1.20 -20.31
CA THR A 161 2.17 -0.98 -21.22
C THR A 161 3.36 -1.89 -20.84
N VAL A 162 3.70 -1.97 -19.56
CA VAL A 162 4.79 -2.85 -19.08
C VAL A 162 4.46 -4.33 -19.34
N GLN A 163 3.24 -4.77 -19.06
CA GLN A 163 2.81 -6.13 -19.34
C GLN A 163 2.89 -6.47 -20.84
N GLY A 164 2.44 -5.56 -21.70
CA GLY A 164 2.55 -5.69 -23.17
C GLY A 164 4.01 -5.83 -23.61
N ALA A 165 4.91 -4.98 -23.11
CA ALA A 165 6.34 -5.02 -23.42
C ALA A 165 7.03 -6.32 -22.97
N LEU A 166 6.53 -6.94 -21.91
CA LEU A 166 7.03 -8.23 -21.42
C LEU A 166 6.41 -9.44 -22.16
N GLY A 167 5.45 -9.22 -23.07
CA GLY A 167 4.70 -10.29 -23.71
C GLY A 167 3.88 -11.12 -22.71
N ALA A 168 3.62 -10.56 -21.54
CA ALA A 168 2.83 -11.24 -20.52
C ALA A 168 1.35 -11.22 -20.93
N ALA A 169 0.68 -12.37 -20.84
CA ALA A 169 -0.78 -12.41 -20.92
C ALA A 169 -1.37 -11.53 -19.81
N ALA A 170 -2.48 -10.86 -20.08
CA ALA A 170 -3.20 -10.14 -19.06
C ALA A 170 -3.53 -11.11 -17.92
N GLY A 171 -2.93 -10.88 -16.77
CA GLY A 171 -3.25 -11.62 -15.55
C GLY A 171 -4.68 -11.32 -15.08
N PRO A 172 -5.21 -12.10 -14.13
CA PRO A 172 -6.47 -11.75 -13.49
C PRO A 172 -6.39 -10.33 -12.91
N PRO A 173 -7.51 -9.60 -12.85
CA PRO A 173 -7.52 -8.30 -12.20
C PRO A 173 -7.07 -8.45 -10.74
N PRO A 174 -6.39 -7.45 -10.16
CA PRO A 174 -6.08 -7.45 -8.74
C PRO A 174 -7.36 -7.63 -7.91
N PHE A 175 -7.22 -8.23 -6.73
CA PHE A 175 -8.36 -8.36 -5.83
C PHE A 175 -8.94 -6.98 -5.48
N ALA A 176 -10.26 -6.89 -5.44
CA ALA A 176 -10.96 -5.64 -5.23
C ALA A 176 -11.05 -5.27 -3.73
N TRP A 177 -9.92 -4.98 -3.08
CA TRP A 177 -9.86 -4.58 -1.67
C TRP A 177 -10.75 -3.38 -1.31
N HIS A 178 -11.10 -2.56 -2.30
CA HIS A 178 -12.00 -1.42 -2.16
C HIS A 178 -13.49 -1.80 -2.16
N ASP A 179 -13.83 -2.98 -2.61
CA ASP A 179 -15.21 -3.48 -2.58
C ASP A 179 -15.52 -4.11 -1.23
N ARG A 180 -16.47 -3.51 -0.51
CA ARG A 180 -16.85 -3.98 0.83
C ARG A 180 -17.35 -5.44 0.81
N GLY A 181 -18.09 -5.84 -0.22
CA GLY A 181 -18.62 -7.21 -0.34
C GLY A 181 -17.49 -8.20 -0.59
N ALA A 182 -16.53 -7.89 -1.47
CA ALA A 182 -15.36 -8.72 -1.71
C ALA A 182 -14.51 -8.86 -0.44
N LEU A 183 -14.26 -7.75 0.28
CA LEU A 183 -13.51 -7.75 1.54
C LEU A 183 -14.23 -8.52 2.64
N ALA A 184 -15.56 -8.39 2.75
CA ALA A 184 -16.38 -9.18 3.64
C ALA A 184 -16.26 -10.67 3.31
N GLY A 185 -16.31 -11.05 2.03
CA GLY A 185 -16.11 -12.43 1.59
C GLY A 185 -14.78 -13.06 2.02
N LEU A 186 -13.72 -12.25 2.21
CA LEU A 186 -12.44 -12.72 2.75
C LEU A 186 -12.43 -12.82 4.29
N LEU A 187 -13.05 -11.88 5.01
CA LEU A 187 -12.88 -11.75 6.46
C LEU A 187 -14.04 -12.36 7.27
N GLU A 188 -15.27 -12.43 6.74
CA GLU A 188 -16.42 -13.06 7.40
C GLU A 188 -16.20 -14.55 7.71
N PRO A 189 -15.55 -15.36 6.87
CA PRO A 189 -15.22 -16.75 7.21
C PRO A 189 -14.33 -16.89 8.46
N HIS A 190 -13.63 -15.82 8.84
CA HIS A 190 -12.80 -15.74 10.05
C HIS A 190 -13.52 -15.06 11.23
N GLY A 191 -14.84 -14.81 11.11
CA GLY A 191 -15.67 -14.28 12.18
C GLY A 191 -15.73 -12.76 12.25
N PHE A 192 -15.24 -12.03 11.24
CA PHE A 192 -15.27 -10.57 11.21
C PHE A 192 -16.50 -10.02 10.49
N ARG A 193 -17.02 -8.91 10.97
CA ARG A 193 -18.00 -8.08 10.26
C ARG A 193 -17.29 -6.86 9.69
N VAL A 194 -17.49 -6.58 8.40
CA VAL A 194 -16.81 -5.51 7.68
C VAL A 194 -17.72 -4.30 7.50
N THR A 195 -17.22 -3.12 7.86
CA THR A 195 -17.77 -1.81 7.48
C THR A 195 -16.74 -1.04 6.67
N ALA A 196 -17.18 -0.14 5.80
CA ALA A 196 -16.27 0.68 5.01
C ALA A 196 -16.87 2.07 4.79
N GLU A 197 -16.01 3.08 4.77
CA GLU A 197 -16.34 4.46 4.46
C GLU A 197 -15.44 4.95 3.33
N GLU A 198 -16.02 5.75 2.41
CA GLU A 198 -15.26 6.36 1.32
C GLU A 198 -14.71 7.71 1.74
N HIS A 199 -13.50 8.00 1.31
CA HIS A 199 -12.79 9.25 1.56
C HIS A 199 -12.07 9.70 0.29
N GLU A 200 -11.60 10.94 0.32
CA GLU A 200 -10.87 11.57 -0.78
C GLU A 200 -9.53 12.09 -0.29
N ILE A 201 -8.55 12.10 -1.21
CA ILE A 201 -7.27 12.77 -1.03
C ILE A 201 -6.93 13.50 -2.33
N ALA A 202 -6.43 14.72 -2.21
CA ALA A 202 -5.89 15.47 -3.33
C ALA A 202 -4.39 15.20 -3.49
N PHE A 203 -3.98 14.94 -4.73
CA PHE A 203 -2.57 14.98 -5.15
C PHE A 203 -2.32 16.35 -5.76
N THR A 204 -1.32 17.05 -5.25
CA THR A 204 -0.97 18.42 -5.67
C THR A 204 0.50 18.52 -6.01
N ASP A 205 0.83 19.40 -6.96
CA ASP A 205 2.20 19.77 -7.32
C ASP A 205 2.20 21.12 -8.05
N ALA A 206 3.37 21.61 -8.46
CA ALA A 206 3.49 22.85 -9.23
C ALA A 206 2.86 22.76 -10.63
N SER A 207 2.87 21.57 -11.25
CA SER A 207 2.21 21.29 -12.52
C SER A 207 1.99 19.78 -12.70
N PRO A 208 1.14 19.36 -13.67
CA PRO A 208 1.01 17.94 -14.04
C PRO A 208 2.35 17.30 -14.43
N ALA A 209 3.20 18.03 -15.13
CA ALA A 209 4.53 17.55 -15.52
C ALA A 209 5.46 17.37 -14.33
N ALA A 210 5.49 18.33 -13.38
CA ALA A 210 6.29 18.23 -12.15
C ALA A 210 5.85 17.04 -11.28
N PHE A 211 4.54 16.82 -11.15
CA PHE A 211 4.01 15.65 -10.47
C PHE A 211 4.49 14.34 -11.11
N LEU A 212 4.35 14.23 -12.44
CA LEU A 212 4.76 13.03 -13.17
C LEU A 212 6.28 12.79 -13.05
N GLU A 213 7.09 13.84 -13.13
CA GLU A 213 8.54 13.77 -12.96
C GLU A 213 8.91 13.23 -11.57
N THR A 214 8.28 13.75 -10.52
CA THR A 214 8.46 13.30 -9.13
C THR A 214 8.09 11.82 -8.98
N GLU A 215 6.95 11.40 -9.54
CA GLU A 215 6.53 10.00 -9.50
C GLU A 215 7.51 9.08 -10.24
N GLN A 216 7.98 9.49 -11.44
CA GLN A 216 8.94 8.72 -12.23
C GLN A 216 10.33 8.63 -11.59
N ALA A 217 10.72 9.63 -10.82
CA ALA A 217 12.02 9.65 -10.13
C ALA A 217 12.03 8.81 -8.84
N HIS A 218 10.91 8.74 -8.13
CA HIS A 218 10.90 8.26 -6.75
C HIS A 218 10.02 7.03 -6.50
N HIS A 219 8.94 6.85 -7.26
CA HIS A 219 7.99 5.78 -6.98
C HIS A 219 8.48 4.42 -7.50
N PRO A 220 8.55 3.36 -6.67
CA PRO A 220 9.09 2.04 -7.04
C PRO A 220 8.45 1.43 -8.29
N LEU A 221 7.12 1.54 -8.44
CA LEU A 221 6.41 1.05 -9.64
C LEU A 221 6.86 1.76 -10.92
N ALA A 222 7.09 3.08 -10.86
CA ALA A 222 7.54 3.86 -12.01
C ALA A 222 8.97 3.50 -12.39
N ILE A 223 9.86 3.36 -11.41
CA ILE A 223 11.26 2.94 -11.61
C ILE A 223 11.33 1.55 -12.22
N ALA A 224 10.58 0.58 -11.67
CA ALA A 224 10.52 -0.78 -12.21
C ALA A 224 9.96 -0.81 -13.64
N GLY A 225 8.92 -0.04 -13.92
CA GLY A 225 8.33 0.09 -15.26
C GLY A 225 9.31 0.71 -16.27
N ARG A 226 10.02 1.77 -15.86
CA ARG A 226 11.05 2.43 -16.65
C ARG A 226 12.17 1.47 -17.04
N ALA A 227 12.67 0.66 -16.11
CA ALA A 227 13.71 -0.34 -16.36
C ALA A 227 13.31 -1.35 -17.46
N VAL A 228 12.01 -1.64 -17.60
CA VAL A 228 11.48 -2.51 -18.66
C VAL A 228 11.36 -1.77 -19.99
N LEU A 229 10.88 -0.52 -19.99
CA LEU A 229 10.47 0.20 -21.21
C LEU A 229 11.59 1.03 -21.84
N GLU A 230 12.54 1.53 -21.06
CA GLU A 230 13.62 2.40 -21.55
C GLU A 230 14.54 1.69 -22.59
N PRO A 231 14.98 0.44 -22.37
CA PRO A 231 15.76 -0.29 -23.37
C PRO A 231 15.01 -0.55 -24.69
N ARG A 232 13.67 -0.43 -24.68
CA ARG A 232 12.79 -0.62 -25.84
C ARG A 232 12.44 0.68 -26.54
N GLY A 233 12.83 1.84 -25.97
CA GLY A 233 12.43 3.16 -26.45
C GLY A 233 10.93 3.48 -26.26
N GLU A 234 10.23 2.71 -25.42
CA GLU A 234 8.78 2.84 -25.20
C GLU A 234 8.43 3.79 -24.04
N HIS A 235 9.40 4.11 -23.17
CA HIS A 235 9.18 4.94 -21.99
C HIS A 235 8.68 6.36 -22.32
N PRO A 236 9.20 7.10 -23.34
CA PRO A 236 8.71 8.44 -23.65
C PRO A 236 7.23 8.46 -24.06
N ALA A 237 6.79 7.52 -24.90
CA ALA A 237 5.40 7.42 -25.31
C ALA A 237 4.45 7.08 -24.13
N LEU A 238 4.90 6.30 -23.15
CA LEU A 238 4.15 6.09 -21.92
C LEU A 238 4.05 7.39 -21.12
N ALA A 239 5.16 8.12 -20.94
CA ALA A 239 5.19 9.37 -20.19
C ALA A 239 4.24 10.42 -20.80
N GLU A 240 4.21 10.57 -22.12
CA GLU A 240 3.26 11.46 -22.82
C GLU A 240 1.81 11.08 -22.54
N ARG A 241 1.48 9.79 -22.60
CA ARG A 241 0.11 9.31 -22.32
C ARG A 241 -0.30 9.54 -20.87
N MET A 242 0.62 9.35 -19.94
CA MET A 242 0.38 9.59 -18.51
C MET A 242 0.17 11.09 -18.26
N LEU A 243 1.01 11.94 -18.84
CA LEU A 243 0.89 13.39 -18.73
C LEU A 243 -0.46 13.87 -19.28
N ALA A 244 -0.85 13.41 -20.45
CA ALA A 244 -2.14 13.78 -21.04
C ALA A 244 -3.36 13.42 -20.14
N VAL A 245 -3.28 12.31 -19.42
CA VAL A 245 -4.32 11.95 -18.43
C VAL A 245 -4.36 12.92 -17.26
N LEU A 246 -3.19 13.31 -16.74
CA LEU A 246 -3.08 14.26 -15.63
C LEU A 246 -3.55 15.65 -16.03
N GLU A 247 -3.14 16.14 -17.21
CA GLU A 247 -3.54 17.44 -17.76
C GLU A 247 -5.06 17.51 -17.97
N ALA A 248 -5.65 16.47 -18.57
CA ALA A 248 -7.08 16.41 -18.86
C ALA A 248 -7.96 16.38 -17.60
N ALA A 249 -7.41 15.88 -16.49
CA ALA A 249 -8.13 15.75 -15.22
C ALA A 249 -7.72 16.81 -14.19
N ASN A 250 -6.82 17.72 -14.54
CA ASN A 250 -6.35 18.75 -13.61
C ASN A 250 -7.50 19.65 -13.13
N GLU A 251 -7.65 19.74 -11.82
CA GLU A 251 -8.67 20.52 -11.12
C GLU A 251 -8.22 21.96 -10.80
N ASP A 252 -6.93 22.27 -10.97
CA ASP A 252 -6.34 23.58 -10.65
C ASP A 252 -5.68 24.18 -11.91
N PRO A 253 -6.20 25.27 -12.46
CA PRO A 253 -5.64 25.88 -13.67
C PRO A 253 -4.26 26.55 -13.45
N ASP A 254 -3.92 26.92 -12.22
CA ASP A 254 -2.68 27.63 -11.88
C ASP A 254 -1.55 26.70 -11.39
N ALA A 255 -1.90 25.45 -11.06
CA ALA A 255 -1.00 24.44 -10.53
C ALA A 255 -1.42 23.03 -10.96
N PHE A 256 -1.15 22.03 -10.14
CA PHE A 256 -1.66 20.68 -10.31
C PHE A 256 -2.47 20.24 -9.10
N ARG A 257 -3.67 19.75 -9.36
CA ARG A 257 -4.53 19.10 -8.39
C ARG A 257 -5.37 18.02 -9.07
N VAL A 258 -5.38 16.82 -8.52
CA VAL A 258 -6.35 15.78 -8.86
C VAL A 258 -6.81 15.08 -7.59
N THR A 259 -8.10 14.78 -7.52
CA THR A 259 -8.72 14.09 -6.39
C THR A 259 -8.78 12.59 -6.68
N SER A 260 -8.34 11.78 -5.72
CA SER A 260 -8.47 10.32 -5.72
C SER A 260 -9.32 9.87 -4.55
N ARG A 261 -10.05 8.76 -4.76
CA ARG A 261 -10.94 8.18 -3.75
C ARG A 261 -10.34 6.88 -3.20
N TYR A 262 -10.57 6.66 -1.91
CA TYR A 262 -10.18 5.43 -1.22
C TYR A 262 -11.22 5.06 -0.18
N ILE A 263 -11.16 3.83 0.30
CA ILE A 263 -11.95 3.40 1.45
C ILE A 263 -11.05 3.29 2.69
N VAL A 264 -11.66 3.53 3.85
CA VAL A 264 -11.21 3.01 5.14
C VAL A 264 -12.20 1.93 5.55
N ALA A 265 -11.73 0.70 5.59
CA ALA A 265 -12.53 -0.46 5.99
C ALA A 265 -12.11 -0.93 7.37
N GLU A 266 -13.09 -1.19 8.22
CA GLU A 266 -12.90 -1.77 9.54
C GLU A 266 -13.59 -3.12 9.63
N ALA A 267 -12.87 -4.11 10.16
CA ALA A 267 -13.41 -5.43 10.46
C ALA A 267 -13.30 -5.72 11.96
N ARG A 268 -14.42 -6.10 12.58
CA ARG A 268 -14.52 -6.48 14.00
C ARG A 268 -15.16 -7.85 14.14
N ARG A 269 -14.69 -8.62 15.10
CA ARG A 269 -15.35 -9.89 15.50
C ARG A 269 -16.58 -9.63 16.36
#